data_cefdc866efcc521392f9745bc4cbc2c5
#
_entry.id   cefdc866efcc521392f9745bc4cbc2c5
#
_cell.length_a   1.000
_cell.length_b   1.000
_cell.length_c   1.000
_cell.angle_alpha   90.00
_cell.angle_beta   90.00
_cell.angle_gamma   90.00
#
_symmetry.space_group_name_H-M   'P 1'
#
loop_
_entity.id
_entity.type
_entity.pdbx_description
1 polymer ?
#
loop_
_entity_poly.entity_id
_entity_poly.type
_entity_poly.pdbx_seq_one_letter_code
_entity_poly.pdbx_strand_id
1 'polypeptide(L)' 'KIGRHDKIIISKGGDTKTIKFKKAEDFLKDGWKIMDS' A
#
# COMPACT_ATOMS: atom_id res chain seq x y z
N LYS A 1 -7.24 -8.26 -8.16
CA LYS A 1 -7.12 -7.13 -9.04
C LYS A 1 -7.36 -5.84 -8.29
N ILE A 2 -6.48 -4.88 -8.45
CA ILE A 2 -6.54 -3.62 -7.72
C ILE A 2 -6.99 -2.49 -8.64
N GLY A 3 -8.02 -1.80 -8.24
CA GLY A 3 -8.46 -0.61 -8.96
C GLY A 3 -7.86 0.64 -8.33
N ARG A 4 -8.01 1.76 -9.02
CA ARG A 4 -7.45 3.01 -8.52
C ARG A 4 -8.06 3.45 -7.21
N HIS A 5 -9.32 3.13 -7.02
CA HIS A 5 -10.04 3.57 -5.84
C HIS A 5 -10.07 2.51 -4.77
N ASP A 6 -9.48 1.37 -5.07
CA ASP A 6 -9.47 0.28 -4.10
C ASP A 6 -8.47 0.55 -3.00
N LYS A 7 -8.73 -0.05 -1.88
CA LYS A 7 -7.79 -0.01 -0.78
C LYS A 7 -6.85 -1.19 -0.89
N ILE A 8 -5.62 -0.96 -0.50
CA ILE A 8 -4.62 -2.02 -0.50
C ILE A 8 -3.94 -2.05 0.85
N ILE A 9 -3.29 -3.17 1.11
CA ILE A 9 -2.54 -3.34 2.34
C ILE A 9 -1.06 -3.25 2.03
N ILE A 10 -0.37 -2.42 2.78
CA ILE A 10 1.07 -2.25 2.62
C ILE A 10 1.75 -2.65 3.91
N SER A 11 3.01 -3.01 3.81
CA SER A 11 3.76 -3.40 5.00
C SER A 11 5.15 -2.80 4.98
N LYS A 12 5.69 -2.62 6.17
CA LYS A 12 7.04 -2.10 6.33
C LYS A 12 7.55 -2.53 7.70
N GLY A 13 8.62 -3.30 7.72
CA GLY A 13 9.27 -3.69 8.95
C GLY A 13 8.35 -4.32 9.96
N GLY A 14 7.39 -5.12 9.51
CA GLY A 14 6.47 -5.78 10.42
C GLY A 14 5.18 -5.03 10.65
N ASP A 15 5.10 -3.79 10.23
CA ASP A 15 3.88 -2.99 10.33
C ASP A 15 3.06 -3.13 9.06
N THR A 16 1.74 -3.02 9.21
CA THR A 16 0.85 -3.06 8.06
C THR A 16 -0.14 -1.92 8.15
N LYS A 17 -0.59 -1.48 6.99
CA LYS A 17 -1.58 -0.41 6.90
C LYS A 17 -2.49 -0.65 5.72
N THR A 18 -3.73 -0.18 5.85
CA THR A 18 -4.66 -0.20 4.74
C THR A 18 -4.82 1.23 4.26
N ILE A 19 -4.50 1.45 2.99
CA ILE A 19 -4.57 2.78 2.41
C ILE A 19 -5.18 2.69 1.02
N LYS A 20 -5.52 3.85 0.46
CA LYS A 20 -6.01 3.88 -0.91
C LYS A 20 -4.85 3.66 -1.86
N PHE A 21 -5.15 3.01 -2.96
CA PHE A 21 -4.11 2.68 -3.93
C PHE A 21 -3.36 3.91 -4.40
N LYS A 22 -4.06 5.00 -4.62
CA LYS A 22 -3.39 6.20 -5.13
C LYS A 22 -2.40 6.77 -4.13
N LYS A 23 -2.56 6.46 -2.86
CA LYS A 23 -1.63 6.92 -1.85
C LYS A 23 -0.46 5.98 -1.69
N ALA A 24 -0.55 4.80 -2.28
CA ALA A 24 0.51 3.81 -2.12
C ALA A 24 1.83 4.32 -2.66
N GLU A 25 1.82 5.13 -3.70
CA GLU A 25 3.05 5.63 -4.26
C GLU A 25 3.88 6.38 -3.25
N ASP A 26 3.22 7.21 -2.44
CA ASP A 26 3.94 7.97 -1.44
C ASP A 26 4.57 7.04 -0.41
N PHE A 27 3.83 6.02 -0.01
CA PHE A 27 4.35 5.08 0.97
C PHE A 27 5.44 4.21 0.39
N LEU A 28 5.32 3.86 -0.88
CA LEU A 28 6.38 3.06 -1.52
C LEU A 28 7.70 3.81 -1.54
N LYS A 29 7.64 5.11 -1.72
CA LYS A 29 8.86 5.92 -1.69
C LYS A 29 9.47 5.93 -0.30
N ASP A 30 8.64 5.71 0.70
CA ASP A 30 9.09 5.70 2.09
C ASP A 30 9.59 4.33 2.53
N GLY A 31 9.54 3.34 1.64
CA GLY A 31 10.05 2.02 1.95
C GLY A 31 8.98 0.98 2.18
N TRP A 32 7.72 1.33 2.01
CA TRP A 32 6.64 0.37 2.18
C TRP A 32 6.50 -0.53 0.96
N LYS A 33 5.92 -1.68 1.18
CA LYS A 33 5.67 -2.63 0.11
C LYS A 33 4.20 -3.00 0.08
N ILE A 34 3.70 -3.25 -1.11
CA ILE A 34 2.31 -3.66 -1.26
C ILE A 34 2.20 -5.15 -0.96
N MET A 35 1.36 -5.48 -0.01
CA MET A 35 1.14 -6.88 0.35
C MET A 35 -0.05 -7.46 -0.39
N ASP A 36 -1.06 -6.64 -0.61
CA ASP A 36 -2.26 -7.10 -1.27
C ASP A 36 -2.11 -6.95 -2.77
N SER A 37 -2.23 -8.03 -3.46
CA SER A 37 -2.07 -7.99 -4.91
C SER A 37 -3.29 -8.56 -5.63
#